data_36ae7a4cdb901e2dd3313b4347a7e699
#
_entry.id   36ae7a4cdb901e2dd3313b4347a7e699
#
_cell.length_a   1.000
_cell.length_b   1.000
_cell.length_c   1.000
_cell.angle_alpha   90.00
_cell.angle_beta   90.00
_cell.angle_gamma   90.00
#
_symmetry.space_group_name_H-M   'P 1'
#
loop_
_entity.id
_entity.type
_entity.pdbx_description
1 polymer ?
#
loop_
_entity_poly.entity_id
_entity_poly.type
_entity_poly.pdbx_seq_one_letter_code
_entity_poly.pdbx_strand_id
1 'polypeptide(L)'
;MEHPTLDRLKSESNRTIASFLDRYPMGSADGLYDPVHYLMSIGGKRLRAVLALSAAEAEGFEASRAHPVALAVELFHNFTLMHDDIMDQAPKRRGNSTVHIKWDENAAILSGDAMYTMAQIALAETEAKNLHRALKVFNQTALEVCIGQ
;
A
#
# COMPACT_ATOMS: atom_id res chain seq x y z
N MET A 1 17.49 9.74 -15.72
CA MET A 1 16.69 9.66 -16.96
C MET A 1 15.23 9.67 -16.53
N GLU A 2 14.54 10.76 -16.82
CA GLU A 2 13.10 10.89 -16.56
C GLU A 2 12.35 10.08 -17.63
N HIS A 3 11.41 9.26 -17.22
CA HIS A 3 10.58 8.47 -18.12
C HIS A 3 9.13 8.97 -18.00
N PRO A 4 8.65 9.81 -18.92
CA PRO A 4 7.38 10.53 -18.78
C PRO A 4 6.18 9.64 -18.41
N THR A 5 6.11 8.43 -18.98
CA THR A 5 5.04 7.47 -18.67
C THR A 5 5.12 6.99 -17.23
N LEU A 6 6.30 6.63 -16.73
CA LEU A 6 6.48 6.17 -15.34
C LEU A 6 6.18 7.28 -14.34
N ASP A 7 6.59 8.52 -14.65
CA ASP A 7 6.32 9.68 -13.78
C ASP A 7 4.82 10.00 -13.73
N ARG A 8 4.11 9.88 -14.86
CA ARG A 8 2.66 10.00 -14.93
C ARG A 8 1.98 8.95 -14.08
N LEU A 9 2.31 7.66 -14.25
CA LEU A 9 1.71 6.56 -13.50
C LEU A 9 2.01 6.63 -12.00
N LYS A 10 3.22 7.07 -11.63
CA LYS A 10 3.58 7.33 -10.24
C LYS A 10 2.72 8.45 -9.64
N SER A 11 2.53 9.54 -10.37
CA SER A 11 1.69 10.66 -9.94
C SER A 11 0.23 10.23 -9.79
N GLU A 12 -0.27 9.43 -10.72
CA GLU A 12 -1.61 8.83 -10.67
C GLU A 12 -1.78 7.94 -9.45
N SER A 13 -0.81 7.03 -9.20
CA SER A 13 -0.79 6.18 -8.01
C SER A 13 -0.81 7.00 -6.71
N ASN A 14 -0.02 8.08 -6.61
CA ASN A 14 -0.02 8.92 -5.43
C ASN A 14 -1.38 9.61 -5.20
N ARG A 15 -2.06 10.07 -6.27
CA ARG A 15 -3.41 10.64 -6.17
C ARG A 15 -4.44 9.61 -5.70
N THR A 16 -4.38 8.39 -6.25
CA THR A 16 -5.27 7.29 -5.83
C THR A 16 -5.07 6.95 -4.35
N ILE A 17 -3.82 6.86 -3.89
CA ILE A 17 -3.50 6.61 -2.48
C ILE A 17 -4.05 7.73 -1.60
N ALA A 18 -3.81 9.00 -1.94
CA ALA A 18 -4.29 10.14 -1.15
C ALA A 18 -5.81 10.14 -1.04
N SER A 19 -6.53 10.01 -2.17
CA SER A 19 -7.98 9.95 -2.20
C SER A 19 -8.57 8.78 -1.39
N PHE A 20 -7.89 7.64 -1.37
CA PHE A 20 -8.31 6.52 -0.55
C PHE A 20 -8.12 6.80 0.95
N LEU A 21 -6.97 7.38 1.33
CA LEU A 21 -6.66 7.70 2.72
C LEU A 21 -7.55 8.81 3.29
N ASP A 22 -8.12 9.70 2.46
CA ASP A 22 -9.10 10.69 2.90
C ASP A 22 -10.35 10.06 3.54
N ARG A 23 -10.62 8.78 3.27
CA ARG A 23 -11.70 8.00 3.91
C ARG A 23 -11.38 7.61 5.36
N TYR A 24 -10.13 7.74 5.78
CA TYR A 24 -9.58 7.34 7.07
C TYR A 24 -8.79 8.51 7.69
N PRO A 25 -9.48 9.58 8.13
CA PRO A 25 -8.83 10.81 8.53
C PRO A 25 -7.94 10.64 9.77
N MET A 26 -6.82 11.36 9.80
CA MET A 26 -5.94 11.43 10.98
C MET A 26 -6.71 11.93 12.20
N GLY A 27 -6.28 11.50 13.40
CA GLY A 27 -6.94 11.81 14.66
C GLY A 27 -8.25 11.07 14.91
N SER A 28 -8.71 10.23 13.97
CA SER A 28 -9.86 9.35 14.16
C SER A 28 -9.44 7.95 14.65
N ALA A 29 -10.41 7.15 15.12
CA ALA A 29 -10.18 5.79 15.61
C ALA A 29 -9.00 5.72 16.62
N ASP A 30 -8.97 6.64 17.58
CA ASP A 30 -7.95 6.73 18.63
C ASP A 30 -6.51 6.79 18.07
N GLY A 31 -6.34 7.40 16.89
CA GLY A 31 -5.04 7.59 16.25
C GLY A 31 -4.55 6.38 15.43
N LEU A 32 -5.39 5.37 15.22
CA LEU A 32 -5.05 4.15 14.46
C LEU A 32 -4.51 4.45 13.05
N TYR A 33 -5.05 5.48 12.39
CA TYR A 33 -4.68 5.81 11.02
C TYR A 33 -3.49 6.77 10.89
N ASP A 34 -3.08 7.44 11.98
CA ASP A 34 -1.99 8.41 11.95
C ASP A 34 -0.66 7.78 11.50
N PRO A 35 -0.26 6.58 12.01
CA PRO A 35 0.93 5.89 11.52
C PRO A 35 0.83 5.44 10.05
N VAL A 36 -0.39 5.09 9.58
CA VAL A 36 -0.63 4.76 8.17
C VAL A 36 -0.35 5.96 7.28
N HIS A 37 -0.95 7.11 7.58
CA HIS A 37 -0.69 8.36 6.87
C HIS A 37 0.78 8.75 6.89
N TYR A 38 1.41 8.63 8.06
CA TYR A 38 2.83 8.93 8.20
C TYR A 38 3.69 8.05 7.30
N LEU A 39 3.54 6.72 7.37
CA LEU A 39 4.34 5.81 6.55
C LEU A 39 4.12 6.05 5.05
N MET A 40 2.88 6.24 4.64
CA MET A 40 2.54 6.52 3.23
C MET A 40 3.10 7.87 2.76
N SER A 41 3.20 8.88 3.66
CA SER A 41 3.77 10.21 3.36
C SER A 41 5.29 10.22 3.20
N ILE A 42 6.02 9.29 3.83
CA ILE A 42 7.47 9.13 3.63
C ILE A 42 7.80 8.88 2.15
N GLY A 43 6.80 8.45 1.38
CA GLY A 43 6.89 8.30 -0.06
C GLY A 43 7.61 7.03 -0.49
N GLY A 44 8.03 7.00 -1.75
CA GLY A 44 8.69 5.86 -2.37
C GLY A 44 8.63 5.91 -3.88
N LYS A 45 9.21 4.88 -4.50
CA LYS A 45 9.22 4.74 -5.96
C LYS A 45 7.87 4.29 -6.53
N ARG A 46 6.97 3.77 -5.68
CA ARG A 46 5.65 3.23 -6.06
C ARG A 46 5.73 2.16 -7.17
N LEU A 47 6.81 1.39 -7.20
CA LEU A 47 7.07 0.45 -8.31
C LEU A 47 5.95 -0.58 -8.48
N ARG A 48 5.38 -1.09 -7.39
CA ARG A 48 4.33 -2.11 -7.45
C ARG A 48 3.04 -1.55 -8.05
N ALA A 49 2.63 -0.38 -7.59
CA ALA A 49 1.47 0.31 -8.15
C ALA A 49 1.70 0.68 -9.62
N VAL A 50 2.86 1.25 -9.96
CA VAL A 50 3.21 1.60 -11.34
C VAL A 50 3.19 0.36 -12.26
N LEU A 51 3.72 -0.78 -11.81
CA LEU A 51 3.68 -2.02 -12.58
C LEU A 51 2.24 -2.51 -12.83
N ALA A 52 1.37 -2.42 -11.82
CA ALA A 52 -0.04 -2.79 -11.98
C ALA A 52 -0.76 -1.90 -13.02
N LEU A 53 -0.54 -0.59 -12.94
CA LEU A 53 -1.10 0.38 -13.89
C LEU A 53 -0.52 0.16 -15.30
N SER A 54 0.79 -0.05 -15.42
CA SER A 54 1.46 -0.32 -16.70
C SER A 54 0.96 -1.61 -17.36
N ALA A 55 0.69 -2.65 -16.57
CA ALA A 55 0.14 -3.90 -17.07
C ALA A 55 -1.26 -3.70 -17.67
N ALA A 56 -2.11 -2.88 -17.04
CA ALA A 56 -3.42 -2.55 -17.59
C ALA A 56 -3.30 -1.83 -18.95
N GLU A 57 -2.42 -0.84 -19.05
CA GLU A 57 -2.19 -0.12 -20.31
C GLU A 57 -1.61 -1.02 -21.39
N ALA A 58 -0.69 -1.93 -21.06
CA ALA A 58 -0.11 -2.88 -22.00
C ALA A 58 -1.16 -3.84 -22.60
N GLU A 59 -2.20 -4.15 -21.83
CA GLU A 59 -3.36 -4.95 -22.28
C GLU A 59 -4.45 -4.11 -22.99
N GLY A 60 -4.18 -2.82 -23.22
CA GLY A 60 -5.11 -1.91 -23.91
C GLY A 60 -6.25 -1.38 -23.07
N PHE A 61 -6.12 -1.44 -21.73
CA PHE A 61 -7.10 -0.86 -20.82
C PHE A 61 -6.63 0.51 -20.29
N GLU A 62 -7.58 1.32 -19.85
CA GLU A 62 -7.27 2.51 -19.09
C GLU A 62 -6.61 2.13 -17.75
N ALA A 63 -5.52 2.84 -17.37
CA ALA A 63 -4.82 2.60 -16.12
C ALA A 63 -5.75 2.66 -14.89
N SER A 64 -6.76 3.52 -14.94
CA SER A 64 -7.77 3.70 -13.88
C SER A 64 -8.50 2.40 -13.49
N ARG A 65 -8.65 1.44 -14.40
CA ARG A 65 -9.27 0.15 -14.10
C ARG A 65 -8.43 -0.71 -13.16
N ALA A 66 -7.13 -0.44 -13.08
CA ALA A 66 -6.22 -1.13 -12.17
C ALA A 66 -5.98 -0.37 -10.85
N HIS A 67 -6.61 0.79 -10.62
CA HIS A 67 -6.46 1.55 -9.37
C HIS A 67 -6.70 0.71 -8.11
N PRO A 68 -7.78 -0.12 -8.01
CA PRO A 68 -8.00 -0.94 -6.82
C PRO A 68 -6.84 -1.92 -6.56
N VAL A 69 -6.35 -2.58 -7.60
CA VAL A 69 -5.22 -3.52 -7.49
C VAL A 69 -3.92 -2.78 -7.16
N ALA A 70 -3.63 -1.68 -7.85
CA ALA A 70 -2.45 -0.86 -7.61
C ALA A 70 -2.38 -0.33 -6.17
N LEU A 71 -3.52 0.11 -5.65
CA LEU A 71 -3.66 0.57 -4.26
C LEU A 71 -3.48 -0.59 -3.28
N ALA A 72 -4.13 -1.74 -3.52
CA ALA A 72 -4.04 -2.90 -2.65
C ALA A 72 -2.60 -3.41 -2.51
N VAL A 73 -1.86 -3.54 -3.61
CA VAL A 73 -0.47 -4.03 -3.56
C VAL A 73 0.48 -3.03 -2.92
N GLU A 74 0.20 -1.73 -3.03
CA GLU A 74 1.03 -0.70 -2.40
C GLU A 74 0.75 -0.62 -0.90
N LEU A 75 -0.52 -0.72 -0.46
CA LEU A 75 -0.89 -0.80 0.96
C LEU A 75 -0.31 -2.06 1.60
N PHE A 76 -0.48 -3.22 0.97
CA PHE A 76 0.10 -4.48 1.45
C PHE A 76 1.63 -4.39 1.59
N HIS A 77 2.31 -3.83 0.60
CA HIS A 77 3.75 -3.64 0.71
C HIS A 77 4.16 -2.74 1.88
N ASN A 78 3.43 -1.64 2.11
CA ASN A 78 3.76 -0.77 3.23
C ASN A 78 3.38 -1.40 4.59
N PHE A 79 2.35 -2.25 4.66
CA PHE A 79 2.09 -3.13 5.80
C PHE A 79 3.31 -4.00 6.12
N THR A 80 3.84 -4.74 5.13
CA THR A 80 5.03 -5.58 5.36
C THR A 80 6.23 -4.75 5.84
N LEU A 81 6.46 -3.57 5.26
CA LEU A 81 7.53 -2.68 5.70
C LEU A 81 7.37 -2.20 7.14
N MET A 82 6.13 -1.95 7.60
CA MET A 82 5.86 -1.52 8.97
C MET A 82 6.18 -2.63 9.98
N HIS A 83 5.82 -3.86 9.66
CA HIS A 83 6.12 -5.02 10.50
C HIS A 83 7.60 -5.44 10.42
N ASP A 84 8.23 -5.39 9.25
CA ASP A 84 9.67 -5.62 9.08
C ASP A 84 10.49 -4.67 9.96
N ASP A 85 10.10 -3.38 10.00
CA ASP A 85 10.77 -2.39 10.85
C ASP A 85 10.76 -2.76 12.35
N ILE A 86 9.68 -3.41 12.82
CA ILE A 86 9.60 -3.92 14.19
C ILE A 86 10.52 -5.13 14.37
N MET A 87 10.40 -6.13 13.47
CA MET A 87 11.18 -7.38 13.54
C MET A 87 12.69 -7.11 13.46
N ASP A 88 13.09 -6.17 12.61
CA ASP A 88 14.48 -5.76 12.42
C ASP A 88 14.96 -4.76 13.48
N GLN A 89 14.06 -4.27 14.35
CA GLN A 89 14.33 -3.17 15.29
C GLN A 89 14.98 -1.95 14.59
N ALA A 90 14.53 -1.66 13.38
CA ALA A 90 15.09 -0.64 12.53
C ALA A 90 14.72 0.77 13.03
N PRO A 91 15.69 1.64 13.38
CA PRO A 91 15.35 2.96 13.94
C PRO A 91 14.87 3.94 12.88
N LYS A 92 15.20 3.70 11.61
CA LYS A 92 14.89 4.61 10.50
C LYS A 92 14.53 3.89 9.23
N ARG A 93 13.59 4.46 8.48
CA ARG A 93 13.22 4.08 7.11
C ARG A 93 13.27 5.31 6.21
N ARG A 94 14.06 5.25 5.13
CA ARG A 94 14.24 6.38 4.17
C ARG A 94 14.60 7.70 4.85
N GLY A 95 15.44 7.64 5.90
CA GLY A 95 15.91 8.80 6.66
C GLY A 95 14.94 9.29 7.75
N ASN A 96 13.70 8.79 7.80
CA ASN A 96 12.69 9.12 8.82
C ASN A 96 12.65 8.05 9.91
N SER A 97 12.22 8.41 11.13
CA SER A 97 11.98 7.43 12.19
C SER A 97 10.97 6.39 11.75
N THR A 98 11.17 5.13 12.13
CA THR A 98 10.16 4.09 11.93
C THR A 98 8.94 4.31 12.81
N VAL A 99 7.81 3.68 12.49
CA VAL A 99 6.56 3.89 13.22
C VAL A 99 6.69 3.49 14.69
N HIS A 100 7.29 2.33 14.97
CA HIS A 100 7.46 1.86 16.36
C HIS A 100 8.40 2.74 17.19
N ILE A 101 9.30 3.50 16.57
CA ILE A 101 10.14 4.50 17.26
C ILE A 101 9.40 5.82 17.45
N LYS A 102 8.54 6.21 16.50
CA LYS A 102 7.83 7.50 16.55
C LYS A 102 6.60 7.46 17.44
N TRP A 103 5.91 6.34 17.51
CA TRP A 103 4.79 6.07 18.41
C TRP A 103 5.21 5.01 19.42
N ASP A 104 4.84 3.76 19.20
CA ASP A 104 5.25 2.57 19.94
C ASP A 104 5.04 1.31 19.08
N GLU A 105 5.44 0.17 19.59
CA GLU A 105 5.35 -1.11 18.92
C GLU A 105 3.90 -1.55 18.71
N ASN A 106 3.02 -1.33 19.70
CA ASN A 106 1.60 -1.68 19.58
C ASN A 106 0.91 -0.86 18.50
N ALA A 107 1.18 0.46 18.45
CA ALA A 107 0.66 1.32 17.40
C ALA A 107 1.13 0.85 16.00
N ALA A 108 2.40 0.45 15.87
CA ALA A 108 2.93 -0.07 14.60
C ALA A 108 2.27 -1.40 14.21
N ILE A 109 2.07 -2.33 15.14
CA ILE A 109 1.38 -3.60 14.86
C ILE A 109 -0.06 -3.34 14.42
N LEU A 110 -0.84 -2.61 15.21
CA LEU A 110 -2.26 -2.38 14.93
C LEU A 110 -2.49 -1.57 13.65
N SER A 111 -1.67 -0.54 13.42
CA SER A 111 -1.76 0.25 12.19
C SER A 111 -1.32 -0.56 10.95
N GLY A 112 -0.36 -1.47 11.11
CA GLY A 112 0.00 -2.44 10.07
C GLY A 112 -1.18 -3.36 9.73
N ASP A 113 -1.83 -3.97 10.72
CA ASP A 113 -3.00 -4.83 10.53
C ASP A 113 -4.17 -4.07 9.89
N ALA A 114 -4.39 -2.81 10.31
CA ALA A 114 -5.36 -1.93 9.66
C ALA A 114 -5.00 -1.70 8.18
N MET A 115 -3.72 -1.48 7.87
CA MET A 115 -3.26 -1.28 6.49
C MET A 115 -3.44 -2.53 5.63
N TYR A 116 -3.21 -3.74 6.17
CA TYR A 116 -3.53 -4.99 5.48
C TYR A 116 -5.03 -5.11 5.19
N THR A 117 -5.87 -4.77 6.16
CA THR A 117 -7.33 -4.74 6.00
C THR A 117 -7.75 -3.72 4.94
N MET A 118 -7.15 -2.53 4.95
CA MET A 118 -7.37 -1.50 3.92
C MET A 118 -6.97 -1.99 2.52
N ALA A 119 -5.90 -2.80 2.40
CA ALA A 119 -5.53 -3.42 1.13
C ALA A 119 -6.61 -4.37 0.61
N GLN A 120 -7.23 -5.16 1.49
CA GLN A 120 -8.36 -6.02 1.13
C GLN A 120 -9.60 -5.22 0.72
N ILE A 121 -9.90 -4.12 1.43
CA ILE A 121 -11.00 -3.21 1.07
C ILE A 121 -10.76 -2.61 -0.32
N ALA A 122 -9.55 -2.11 -0.58
CA ALA A 122 -9.21 -1.57 -1.89
C ALA A 122 -9.36 -2.62 -3.00
N LEU A 123 -8.86 -3.84 -2.77
CA LEU A 123 -8.95 -4.93 -3.73
C LEU A 123 -10.41 -5.32 -4.03
N ALA A 124 -11.30 -5.25 -3.03
CA ALA A 124 -12.72 -5.55 -3.18
C ALA A 124 -13.46 -4.55 -4.11
N GLU A 125 -12.88 -3.38 -4.38
CA GLU A 125 -13.39 -2.41 -5.36
C GLU A 125 -13.07 -2.80 -6.82
N THR A 126 -12.35 -3.91 -7.06
CA THR A 126 -12.09 -4.44 -8.39
C THR A 126 -13.39 -4.91 -9.06
N GLU A 127 -13.53 -4.72 -10.37
CA GLU A 127 -14.70 -5.15 -11.13
C GLU A 127 -15.08 -6.62 -10.85
N ALA A 128 -16.34 -6.87 -10.56
CA ALA A 128 -16.88 -8.12 -10.02
C ALA A 128 -16.43 -9.39 -10.75
N LYS A 129 -16.38 -9.36 -12.10
CA LYS A 129 -16.01 -10.58 -12.89
C LYS A 129 -14.58 -11.07 -12.64
N ASN A 130 -13.69 -10.20 -12.16
CA ASN A 130 -12.28 -10.51 -11.92
C ASN A 130 -11.94 -10.61 -10.43
N LEU A 131 -12.85 -10.19 -9.57
CA LEU A 131 -12.60 -10.04 -8.12
C LEU A 131 -12.16 -11.37 -7.48
N HIS A 132 -12.85 -12.46 -7.75
CA HIS A 132 -12.50 -13.76 -7.15
C HIS A 132 -11.06 -14.19 -7.50
N ARG A 133 -10.66 -14.01 -8.76
CA ARG A 133 -9.30 -14.33 -9.20
C ARG A 133 -8.27 -13.39 -8.58
N ALA A 134 -8.57 -12.09 -8.53
CA ALA A 134 -7.70 -11.09 -7.91
C ALA A 134 -7.48 -11.39 -6.41
N LEU A 135 -8.54 -11.68 -5.66
CA LEU A 135 -8.47 -12.08 -4.25
C LEU A 135 -7.63 -13.34 -4.05
N LYS A 136 -7.85 -14.37 -4.89
CA LYS A 136 -7.09 -15.62 -4.80
C LYS A 136 -5.59 -15.39 -5.00
N VAL A 137 -5.22 -14.66 -6.05
CA VAL A 137 -3.80 -14.36 -6.36
C VAL A 137 -3.20 -13.51 -5.25
N PHE A 138 -3.89 -12.44 -4.84
CA PHE A 138 -3.41 -11.55 -3.78
C PHE A 138 -3.16 -12.28 -2.47
N ASN A 139 -4.14 -13.05 -1.99
CA ASN A 139 -4.02 -13.75 -0.71
C ASN A 139 -2.98 -14.89 -0.75
N GLN A 140 -2.86 -15.60 -1.90
CA GLN A 140 -1.81 -16.59 -2.07
C GLN A 140 -0.42 -15.94 -2.02
N THR A 141 -0.23 -14.82 -2.73
CA THR A 141 1.03 -14.07 -2.71
C THR A 141 1.33 -13.50 -1.32
N ALA A 142 0.31 -12.99 -0.62
CA ALA A 142 0.47 -12.50 0.74
C ALA A 142 0.97 -13.61 1.69
N LEU A 143 0.41 -14.81 1.58
CA LEU A 143 0.86 -15.96 2.35
C LEU A 143 2.30 -16.36 2.00
N GLU A 144 2.66 -16.37 0.71
CA GLU A 144 4.03 -16.66 0.25
C GLU A 144 5.05 -15.65 0.77
N VAL A 145 4.69 -14.37 0.83
CA VAL A 145 5.53 -13.33 1.47
C VAL A 145 5.74 -13.63 2.94
N CYS A 146 4.70 -14.01 3.69
CA CYS A 146 4.85 -14.38 5.11
C CYS A 146 5.72 -15.62 5.31
N ILE A 147 5.68 -16.60 4.40
CA ILE A 147 6.52 -17.80 4.46
C ILE A 147 7.99 -17.47 4.19
N GLY A 148 8.25 -16.49 3.34
CA GLY A 148 9.60 -16.08 2.95
C GLY A 148 10.28 -15.13 3.93
N GLN A 149 9.53 -14.62 4.93
CA GLN A 149 10.03 -13.73 5.98
C GLN A 149 10.76 -14.55 7.06
#